data_0f25d14c6e562d9414f5dff5c722c54f
#
_entry.id   0f25d14c6e562d9414f5dff5c722c54f
#
_cell.length_a   1.000
_cell.length_b   1.000
_cell.length_c   1.000
_cell.angle_alpha   90.00
_cell.angle_beta   90.00
_cell.angle_gamma   90.00
#
_symmetry.space_group_name_H-M   'P 1'
#
loop_
_entity.id
_entity.type
_entity.pdbx_description
1 polymer ?
#
loop_
_entity_poly.entity_id
_entity_poly.type
_entity_poly.pdbx_seq_one_letter_code
_entity_poly.pdbx_strand_id
1 'polypeptide(L)'
;SNKLKTEDYLESTSKEIFSIHQVEFKVSAGDYIISAEVLDGDSKDSGVRQLNLKYSDHIGDVALYTPFFIDYLSGDWGLDDNEIPMFQNIMGTKVARASVFISGKIKPGPYSIDITVFSGRKKELWTKSFQANSDKAYFEQRIIIPDNIAKQGLRKKVDIVLTQGEVKKKESVILSLSRVGISASVSNIDQAIQNMRYILHDDEWKKLSKSKDTDKETLFLEYWESRDPTPETSENEVMDEYFSRISYSNNNFKSYLPGWKTDMGMIYILFGPPDDLEIYNDPISRIYSQRWHYYRINKYYDFIDENGFGDYRLSTPFFRGRSW
;
A
#
# COMPACT_ATOMS: atom_id res chain seq x y z
N SER A 1 13.32 15.48 -21.13
CA SER A 1 12.12 15.64 -20.29
C SER A 1 10.93 15.08 -21.04
N ASN A 2 10.23 14.18 -20.40
CA ASN A 2 9.01 13.58 -20.95
C ASN A 2 7.81 14.38 -20.42
N LYS A 3 6.81 14.60 -21.28
CA LYS A 3 5.59 15.34 -20.90
C LYS A 3 4.41 14.39 -20.93
N LEU A 4 3.71 14.28 -19.79
CA LEU A 4 2.39 13.70 -19.72
C LEU A 4 1.37 14.80 -19.98
N LYS A 5 0.41 14.55 -20.87
CA LYS A 5 -0.73 15.43 -21.11
C LYS A 5 -2.00 14.68 -20.76
N THR A 6 -2.89 15.34 -20.07
CA THR A 6 -4.23 14.86 -19.76
C THR A 6 -5.25 15.63 -20.58
N GLU A 7 -6.40 15.02 -20.89
CA GLU A 7 -7.43 15.64 -21.73
C GLU A 7 -8.30 16.63 -20.91
N ASP A 8 -8.50 16.33 -19.60
CA ASP A 8 -9.29 17.19 -18.72
C ASP A 8 -8.74 17.21 -17.28
N TYR A 9 -9.36 18.03 -16.43
CA TYR A 9 -8.99 18.20 -15.02
C TYR A 9 -9.23 16.94 -14.20
N LEU A 10 -10.31 16.19 -14.45
CA LEU A 10 -10.61 14.95 -13.72
C LEU A 10 -9.56 13.89 -14.02
N GLU A 11 -9.14 13.81 -15.26
CA GLU A 11 -8.04 12.94 -15.66
C GLU A 11 -6.72 13.35 -15.00
N SER A 12 -6.41 14.65 -14.93
CA SER A 12 -5.17 15.16 -14.32
C SER A 12 -5.09 14.92 -12.81
N THR A 13 -6.23 14.79 -12.13
CA THR A 13 -6.32 14.51 -10.70
C THR A 13 -6.52 13.03 -10.38
N SER A 14 -6.70 12.18 -11.39
CA SER A 14 -6.86 10.75 -11.23
C SER A 14 -5.58 10.10 -10.72
N LYS A 15 -5.71 9.25 -9.69
CA LYS A 15 -4.60 8.43 -9.20
C LYS A 15 -4.38 7.17 -10.04
N GLU A 16 -5.24 6.92 -11.01
CA GLU A 16 -5.16 5.77 -11.92
C GLU A 16 -4.31 6.07 -13.17
N ILE A 17 -4.06 7.36 -13.43
CA ILE A 17 -3.24 7.79 -14.57
C ILE A 17 -1.84 8.10 -14.07
N PHE A 18 -0.89 7.37 -14.59
CA PHE A 18 0.52 7.54 -14.29
C PHE A 18 1.36 7.26 -15.53
N SER A 19 2.57 7.81 -15.54
CA SER A 19 3.55 7.56 -16.57
C SER A 19 4.80 6.94 -15.98
N ILE A 20 5.35 5.95 -16.66
CA ILE A 20 6.58 5.29 -16.25
C ILE A 20 7.66 5.64 -17.24
N HIS A 21 8.81 6.09 -16.71
CA HIS A 21 9.99 6.39 -17.50
C HIS A 21 11.18 5.66 -16.91
N GLN A 22 11.93 5.01 -17.79
CA GLN A 22 13.19 4.35 -17.43
C GLN A 22 14.36 5.22 -17.90
N VAL A 23 15.33 5.40 -17.02
CA VAL A 23 16.57 6.11 -17.33
C VAL A 23 17.75 5.23 -16.90
N GLU A 24 18.67 4.97 -17.80
CA GLU A 24 19.88 4.21 -17.53
C GLU A 24 21.06 5.12 -17.27
N PHE A 25 21.80 4.85 -16.23
CA PHE A 25 23.03 5.54 -15.88
C PHE A 25 24.20 4.58 -15.87
N LYS A 26 25.29 4.95 -16.53
CA LYS A 26 26.59 4.29 -16.38
C LYS A 26 27.42 5.07 -15.38
N VAL A 27 27.66 4.49 -14.23
CA VAL A 27 28.38 5.14 -13.14
C VAL A 27 29.57 4.30 -12.71
N SER A 28 30.65 4.95 -12.27
CA SER A 28 31.79 4.30 -11.61
C SER A 28 31.48 4.10 -10.12
N ALA A 29 32.37 3.41 -9.38
CA ALA A 29 32.22 3.34 -7.94
C ALA A 29 32.22 4.74 -7.31
N GLY A 30 31.31 4.98 -6.34
CA GLY A 30 31.16 6.26 -5.70
C GLY A 30 29.82 6.39 -4.97
N ASP A 31 29.68 7.52 -4.28
CA ASP A 31 28.43 7.89 -3.62
C ASP A 31 27.69 8.87 -4.53
N TYR A 32 26.43 8.58 -4.87
CA TYR A 32 25.62 9.35 -5.79
C TYR A 32 24.31 9.77 -5.12
N ILE A 33 23.82 10.93 -5.55
CA ILE A 33 22.46 11.36 -5.26
C ILE A 33 21.72 11.39 -6.57
N ILE A 34 20.73 10.51 -6.71
CA ILE A 34 19.80 10.53 -7.85
C ILE A 34 18.62 11.40 -7.45
N SER A 35 18.37 12.47 -8.19
CA SER A 35 17.25 13.37 -7.98
C SER A 35 16.29 13.30 -9.17
N ALA A 36 15.02 13.04 -8.88
CA ALA A 36 13.94 13.12 -9.85
C ALA A 36 13.03 14.28 -9.48
N GLU A 37 12.75 15.14 -10.45
CA GLU A 37 11.82 16.26 -10.31
C GLU A 37 10.67 16.11 -11.28
N VAL A 38 9.46 16.30 -10.75
CA VAL A 38 8.22 16.38 -11.52
C VAL A 38 7.70 17.81 -11.42
N LEU A 39 7.49 18.44 -12.55
CA LEU A 39 6.96 19.80 -12.64
C LEU A 39 5.56 19.75 -13.26
N ASP A 40 4.59 20.31 -12.58
CA ASP A 40 3.29 20.61 -13.16
C ASP A 40 3.44 21.78 -14.12
N GLY A 41 3.07 21.58 -15.40
CA GLY A 41 3.19 22.57 -16.46
C GLY A 41 2.30 23.79 -16.26
N ASP A 42 1.15 23.62 -15.61
CA ASP A 42 0.13 24.65 -15.45
C ASP A 42 0.27 25.40 -14.11
N SER A 43 0.31 24.71 -13.00
CA SER A 43 0.46 25.33 -11.67
C SER A 43 1.88 25.81 -11.37
N LYS A 44 2.89 25.26 -12.08
CA LYS A 44 4.31 25.43 -11.78
C LYS A 44 4.76 24.81 -10.45
N ASP A 45 3.92 24.04 -9.81
CA ASP A 45 4.31 23.27 -8.64
C ASP A 45 5.28 22.16 -9.02
N SER A 46 6.24 21.88 -8.15
CA SER A 46 7.20 20.80 -8.37
C SER A 46 7.30 19.86 -7.18
N GLY A 47 7.52 18.60 -7.49
CA GLY A 47 7.82 17.56 -6.51
C GLY A 47 9.20 16.98 -6.78
N VAL A 48 10.07 16.95 -5.77
CA VAL A 48 11.41 16.38 -5.88
C VAL A 48 11.52 15.14 -5.01
N ARG A 49 12.12 14.07 -5.56
CA ARG A 49 12.51 12.87 -4.82
C ARG A 49 14.00 12.63 -5.00
N GLN A 50 14.67 12.30 -3.91
CA GLN A 50 16.10 12.00 -3.93
C GLN A 50 16.36 10.60 -3.39
N LEU A 51 17.27 9.89 -4.05
CA LEU A 51 17.77 8.58 -3.63
C LEU A 51 19.30 8.66 -3.50
N ASN A 52 19.80 8.33 -2.33
CA ASN A 52 21.24 8.18 -2.13
C ASN A 52 21.65 6.77 -2.57
N LEU A 53 22.53 6.68 -3.54
CA LEU A 53 23.08 5.43 -4.05
C LEU A 53 24.57 5.34 -3.71
N LYS A 54 24.90 4.31 -2.94
CA LYS A 54 26.28 3.93 -2.67
C LYS A 54 26.66 2.78 -3.57
N TYR A 55 27.55 3.03 -4.53
CA TYR A 55 28.07 1.99 -5.43
C TYR A 55 29.54 1.75 -5.16
N SER A 56 29.90 0.51 -4.84
CA SER A 56 31.28 0.11 -4.52
C SER A 56 31.77 -0.95 -5.52
N ASP A 57 32.96 -0.73 -6.06
CA ASP A 57 33.64 -1.75 -6.91
C ASP A 57 34.16 -2.95 -6.12
N HIS A 58 34.13 -2.90 -4.78
CA HIS A 58 34.58 -4.01 -3.92
C HIS A 58 33.53 -5.12 -3.79
N ILE A 59 32.72 -5.31 -4.81
CA ILE A 59 31.87 -6.47 -4.97
C ILE A 59 32.80 -7.63 -5.34
N GLY A 60 32.94 -8.61 -4.44
CA GLY A 60 33.75 -9.80 -4.70
C GLY A 60 33.34 -10.52 -6.00
N ASP A 61 34.04 -11.60 -6.34
CA ASP A 61 33.77 -12.40 -7.55
C ASP A 61 32.34 -12.96 -7.61
N VAL A 62 31.67 -13.07 -6.44
CA VAL A 62 30.29 -13.51 -6.31
C VAL A 62 29.51 -12.50 -5.49
N ALA A 63 28.46 -11.93 -6.06
CA ALA A 63 27.58 -10.95 -5.43
C ALA A 63 26.13 -11.18 -5.85
N LEU A 64 25.22 -10.96 -4.90
CA LEU A 64 23.79 -10.90 -5.14
C LEU A 64 23.36 -9.43 -5.01
N TYR A 65 22.70 -8.89 -6.03
CA TYR A 65 22.21 -7.53 -6.02
C TYR A 65 20.84 -7.47 -5.34
N THR A 66 20.46 -6.32 -4.86
CA THR A 66 19.16 -6.11 -4.21
C THR A 66 18.03 -6.51 -5.17
N PRO A 67 17.25 -7.55 -4.83
CA PRO A 67 16.15 -8.00 -5.67
C PRO A 67 14.98 -7.03 -5.60
N PHE A 68 14.15 -7.01 -6.63
CA PHE A 68 12.92 -6.23 -6.66
C PHE A 68 11.81 -7.01 -7.38
N PHE A 69 10.56 -6.58 -7.17
CA PHE A 69 9.43 -7.18 -7.86
C PHE A 69 9.13 -6.48 -9.16
N ILE A 70 8.68 -7.27 -10.12
CA ILE A 70 8.26 -6.82 -11.44
C ILE A 70 6.77 -7.10 -11.58
N ASP A 71 6.05 -6.13 -12.14
CA ASP A 71 4.69 -6.28 -12.62
C ASP A 71 4.69 -6.57 -14.12
N TYR A 72 3.89 -7.53 -14.54
CA TYR A 72 3.56 -7.73 -15.94
C TYR A 72 2.26 -6.99 -16.21
N LEU A 73 2.34 -5.78 -16.70
CA LEU A 73 1.16 -5.04 -17.11
C LEU A 73 0.52 -5.75 -18.32
N SER A 74 -0.68 -6.27 -18.12
CA SER A 74 -1.54 -6.68 -19.20
C SER A 74 -2.23 -5.44 -19.76
N GLY A 75 -1.66 -4.80 -20.78
CA GLY A 75 -2.29 -3.65 -21.42
C GLY A 75 -1.39 -2.97 -22.43
N ASP A 76 -2.01 -2.25 -23.33
CA ASP A 76 -1.41 -1.56 -24.48
C ASP A 76 -0.71 -0.25 -24.06
N TRP A 77 0.36 -0.35 -23.26
CA TRP A 77 1.12 0.80 -22.76
C TRP A 77 2.29 1.20 -23.67
N GLY A 78 2.39 0.58 -24.87
CA GLY A 78 3.36 0.98 -25.88
C GLY A 78 4.83 0.73 -25.54
N LEU A 79 5.09 -0.10 -24.55
CA LEU A 79 6.42 -0.56 -24.19
C LEU A 79 6.56 -2.02 -24.63
N ASP A 80 7.60 -2.34 -25.38
CA ASP A 80 7.90 -3.72 -25.76
C ASP A 80 8.31 -4.52 -24.53
N ASP A 81 7.68 -5.71 -24.35
CA ASP A 81 7.91 -6.68 -23.28
C ASP A 81 8.03 -6.07 -21.86
N ASN A 82 6.94 -5.75 -21.29
CA ASN A 82 6.54 -4.82 -20.27
C ASN A 82 6.82 -5.33 -18.86
N GLU A 83 8.08 -5.51 -18.54
CA GLU A 83 8.53 -5.74 -17.17
C GLU A 83 8.73 -4.38 -16.47
N ILE A 84 7.81 -4.00 -15.59
CA ILE A 84 7.92 -2.76 -14.84
C ILE A 84 8.25 -3.08 -13.38
N PRO A 85 9.31 -2.48 -12.81
CA PRO A 85 9.56 -2.61 -11.39
C PRO A 85 8.36 -2.12 -10.58
N MET A 86 7.88 -2.94 -9.64
CA MET A 86 6.81 -2.54 -8.72
C MET A 86 7.30 -1.40 -7.83
N PHE A 87 6.56 -0.29 -7.82
CA PHE A 87 6.87 0.82 -6.94
C PHE A 87 6.85 0.37 -5.48
N GLN A 88 7.98 0.55 -4.78
CA GLN A 88 8.16 0.11 -3.37
C GLN A 88 7.84 -1.38 -3.12
N ASN A 89 7.89 -2.23 -4.15
CA ASN A 89 7.48 -3.64 -4.09
C ASN A 89 6.04 -3.83 -3.58
N ILE A 90 5.14 -2.92 -3.97
CA ILE A 90 3.72 -2.99 -3.65
C ILE A 90 2.97 -3.59 -4.84
N MET A 91 2.40 -4.77 -4.62
CA MET A 91 1.54 -5.44 -5.58
C MET A 91 0.13 -4.85 -5.52
N GLY A 92 -0.34 -4.26 -6.61
CA GLY A 92 -1.71 -3.78 -6.73
C GLY A 92 -2.72 -4.92 -6.91
N THR A 93 -3.99 -4.65 -6.68
CA THR A 93 -5.08 -5.63 -6.85
C THR A 93 -5.27 -6.09 -8.31
N LYS A 94 -4.89 -5.25 -9.26
CA LYS A 94 -4.97 -5.54 -10.72
C LYS A 94 -3.72 -6.24 -11.27
N VAL A 95 -2.69 -6.48 -10.42
CA VAL A 95 -1.46 -7.14 -10.86
C VAL A 95 -1.72 -8.59 -11.22
N ALA A 96 -1.43 -8.95 -12.45
CA ALA A 96 -1.70 -10.30 -12.95
C ALA A 96 -0.79 -11.35 -12.32
N ARG A 97 0.48 -11.03 -12.05
CA ARG A 97 1.48 -11.96 -11.50
C ARG A 97 2.57 -11.20 -10.75
N ALA A 98 2.99 -11.73 -9.59
CA ALA A 98 4.16 -11.25 -8.89
C ALA A 98 5.39 -12.02 -9.33
N SER A 99 6.37 -11.33 -9.89
CA SER A 99 7.66 -11.91 -10.27
C SER A 99 8.77 -11.16 -9.54
N VAL A 100 9.72 -11.91 -8.95
CA VAL A 100 10.92 -11.33 -8.38
C VAL A 100 12.04 -11.37 -9.41
N PHE A 101 12.65 -10.20 -9.66
CA PHE A 101 13.86 -10.08 -10.46
C PHE A 101 15.07 -10.22 -9.55
N ILE A 102 15.95 -11.12 -9.94
CA ILE A 102 17.16 -11.48 -9.20
C ILE A 102 18.34 -11.37 -10.16
N SER A 103 19.32 -10.61 -9.77
CA SER A 103 20.55 -10.48 -10.56
C SER A 103 21.79 -10.44 -9.66
N GLY A 104 22.92 -10.72 -10.26
CA GLY A 104 24.16 -10.71 -9.50
C GLY A 104 25.39 -11.01 -10.36
N LYS A 105 26.54 -10.92 -9.71
CA LYS A 105 27.84 -11.30 -10.29
C LYS A 105 28.19 -12.71 -9.85
N ILE A 106 28.70 -13.51 -10.75
CA ILE A 106 29.16 -14.90 -10.52
C ILE A 106 30.42 -15.15 -11.31
N LYS A 107 31.12 -16.23 -10.98
CA LYS A 107 32.15 -16.82 -11.89
C LYS A 107 31.45 -17.67 -12.95
N PRO A 108 31.97 -17.77 -14.16
CA PRO A 108 31.48 -18.79 -15.11
C PRO A 108 31.46 -20.17 -14.45
N GLY A 109 30.35 -20.87 -14.58
CA GLY A 109 30.17 -22.17 -13.99
C GLY A 109 28.81 -22.38 -13.33
N PRO A 110 28.64 -23.50 -12.60
CA PRO A 110 27.37 -23.81 -11.92
C PRO A 110 27.14 -22.94 -10.70
N TYR A 111 25.88 -22.59 -10.47
CA TYR A 111 25.39 -21.89 -9.28
C TYR A 111 23.98 -22.36 -8.94
N SER A 112 23.56 -22.11 -7.71
CA SER A 112 22.17 -22.35 -7.28
C SER A 112 21.57 -21.11 -6.65
N ILE A 113 20.26 -20.99 -6.77
CA ILE A 113 19.46 -19.96 -6.11
C ILE A 113 18.33 -20.65 -5.35
N ASP A 114 18.26 -20.36 -4.06
CA ASP A 114 17.18 -20.77 -3.19
C ASP A 114 16.32 -19.55 -2.84
N ILE A 115 15.01 -19.67 -3.04
CA ILE A 115 14.05 -18.62 -2.74
C ILE A 115 13.07 -19.17 -1.73
N THR A 116 12.88 -18.43 -0.64
CA THR A 116 11.91 -18.78 0.40
C THR A 116 11.02 -17.59 0.71
N VAL A 117 9.71 -17.80 0.65
CA VAL A 117 8.68 -16.81 0.97
C VAL A 117 8.14 -17.09 2.36
N PHE A 118 8.18 -16.07 3.22
CA PHE A 118 7.67 -16.12 4.59
C PHE A 118 6.50 -15.19 4.75
N SER A 119 5.51 -15.60 5.56
CA SER A 119 4.50 -14.70 6.11
C SER A 119 5.09 -13.76 7.17
N GLY A 120 4.34 -12.76 7.61
CA GLY A 120 4.73 -11.86 8.70
C GLY A 120 5.12 -12.58 10.00
N ARG A 121 4.60 -13.79 10.25
CA ARG A 121 4.96 -14.66 11.38
C ARG A 121 6.22 -15.49 11.19
N LYS A 122 7.01 -15.23 10.17
CA LYS A 122 8.15 -16.07 9.79
C LYS A 122 7.77 -17.52 9.44
N LYS A 123 6.49 -17.81 9.20
CA LYS A 123 6.05 -19.09 8.69
C LYS A 123 6.45 -19.18 7.23
N GLU A 124 7.15 -20.23 6.86
CA GLU A 124 7.44 -20.54 5.47
C GLU A 124 6.14 -20.86 4.74
N LEU A 125 5.88 -20.13 3.66
CA LEU A 125 4.72 -20.31 2.80
C LEU A 125 5.06 -21.10 1.54
N TRP A 126 6.26 -20.87 1.01
CA TRP A 126 6.71 -21.49 -0.23
C TRP A 126 8.23 -21.39 -0.35
N THR A 127 8.81 -22.41 -0.94
CA THR A 127 10.23 -22.42 -1.28
C THR A 127 10.44 -22.97 -2.69
N LYS A 128 11.46 -22.50 -3.36
CA LYS A 128 11.91 -23.00 -4.67
C LYS A 128 13.41 -22.91 -4.75
N SER A 129 14.03 -24.02 -5.17
CA SER A 129 15.44 -24.09 -5.46
C SER A 129 15.65 -24.43 -6.93
N PHE A 130 16.64 -23.85 -7.56
CA PHE A 130 17.04 -24.22 -8.88
C PHE A 130 18.55 -24.11 -9.05
N GLN A 131 19.07 -24.93 -9.91
CA GLN A 131 20.46 -24.93 -10.32
C GLN A 131 20.56 -24.45 -11.76
N ALA A 132 21.55 -23.64 -12.03
CA ALA A 132 21.84 -23.13 -13.35
C ALA A 132 23.35 -23.11 -13.59
N ASN A 133 23.72 -23.01 -14.85
CA ASN A 133 25.09 -22.82 -15.28
C ASN A 133 25.16 -21.57 -16.15
N SER A 134 26.15 -20.74 -15.97
CA SER A 134 26.37 -19.57 -16.79
C SER A 134 27.80 -19.54 -17.30
N ASP A 135 27.96 -19.20 -18.55
CA ASP A 135 29.25 -18.89 -19.20
C ASP A 135 29.65 -17.42 -19.02
N LYS A 136 28.73 -16.60 -18.48
CA LYS A 136 28.90 -15.16 -18.22
C LYS A 136 29.30 -14.89 -16.78
N ALA A 137 29.93 -13.74 -16.54
CA ALA A 137 30.30 -13.28 -15.21
C ALA A 137 29.13 -12.64 -14.45
N TYR A 138 27.92 -12.77 -14.93
CA TYR A 138 26.69 -12.27 -14.31
C TYR A 138 25.51 -13.20 -14.61
N PHE A 139 24.45 -13.07 -13.84
CA PHE A 139 23.20 -13.77 -14.08
C PHE A 139 22.03 -12.84 -13.84
N GLU A 140 20.93 -13.16 -14.49
CA GLU A 140 19.60 -12.56 -14.27
C GLU A 140 18.56 -13.67 -14.30
N GLN A 141 17.66 -13.64 -13.34
CA GLN A 141 16.58 -14.61 -13.21
C GLN A 141 15.28 -13.91 -12.83
N ARG A 142 14.18 -14.41 -13.39
CA ARG A 142 12.82 -13.98 -13.10
C ARG A 142 12.04 -15.15 -12.54
N ILE A 143 11.61 -15.04 -11.31
CA ILE A 143 10.93 -16.13 -10.62
C ILE A 143 9.52 -15.68 -10.26
N ILE A 144 8.54 -16.36 -10.85
CA ILE A 144 7.13 -16.13 -10.54
C ILE A 144 6.81 -16.75 -9.19
N ILE A 145 6.26 -15.95 -8.29
CA ILE A 145 5.68 -16.43 -7.04
C ILE A 145 4.25 -16.88 -7.34
N PRO A 146 3.84 -18.09 -6.93
CA PRO A 146 2.47 -18.56 -7.14
C PRO A 146 1.43 -17.57 -6.61
N ASP A 147 0.35 -17.34 -7.35
CA ASP A 147 -0.66 -16.33 -7.04
C ASP A 147 -1.30 -16.53 -5.66
N ASN A 148 -1.60 -17.79 -5.31
CA ASN A 148 -2.13 -18.13 -4.00
C ASN A 148 -1.16 -17.81 -2.85
N ILE A 149 0.14 -17.72 -3.11
CA ILE A 149 1.16 -17.28 -2.15
C ILE A 149 1.30 -15.74 -2.22
N ALA A 150 1.40 -15.18 -3.43
CA ALA A 150 1.60 -13.75 -3.62
C ALA A 150 0.42 -12.93 -3.05
N LYS A 151 -0.81 -13.41 -3.17
CA LYS A 151 -2.04 -12.74 -2.72
C LYS A 151 -2.44 -13.03 -1.27
N GLN A 152 -1.78 -13.98 -0.60
CA GLN A 152 -2.07 -14.33 0.79
C GLN A 152 -1.52 -13.28 1.77
N GLY A 153 -2.35 -12.70 2.65
CA GLY A 153 -1.93 -11.70 3.64
C GLY A 153 -1.43 -10.39 3.02
N LEU A 154 -0.97 -9.46 3.86
CA LEU A 154 -0.59 -8.11 3.41
C LEU A 154 0.89 -7.96 3.08
N ARG A 155 1.77 -8.65 3.79
CA ARG A 155 3.23 -8.55 3.61
C ARG A 155 3.88 -9.93 3.62
N LYS A 156 4.88 -10.07 2.79
CA LYS A 156 5.71 -11.28 2.72
C LYS A 156 7.17 -10.88 2.65
N LYS A 157 7.99 -11.60 3.38
CA LYS A 157 9.44 -11.51 3.23
C LYS A 157 9.89 -12.60 2.27
N VAL A 158 10.61 -12.20 1.25
CA VAL A 158 11.22 -13.12 0.29
C VAL A 158 12.73 -13.13 0.52
N ASP A 159 13.23 -14.24 1.00
CA ASP A 159 14.66 -14.48 1.18
C ASP A 159 15.21 -15.18 -0.05
N ILE A 160 16.34 -14.69 -0.54
CA ILE A 160 17.02 -15.21 -1.71
C ILE A 160 18.45 -15.52 -1.33
N VAL A 161 18.89 -16.74 -1.59
CA VAL A 161 20.26 -17.21 -1.31
C VAL A 161 20.89 -17.69 -2.61
N LEU A 162 21.93 -16.99 -3.03
CA LEU A 162 22.81 -17.41 -4.11
C LEU A 162 23.95 -18.25 -3.53
N THR A 163 24.18 -19.43 -4.11
CA THR A 163 25.31 -20.31 -3.74
C THR A 163 26.15 -20.61 -4.98
N GLN A 164 27.45 -20.34 -4.89
CA GLN A 164 28.42 -20.78 -5.89
C GLN A 164 29.69 -21.30 -5.20
N GLY A 165 29.94 -22.60 -5.32
CA GLY A 165 30.96 -23.31 -4.55
C GLY A 165 30.72 -23.15 -3.05
N GLU A 166 31.69 -22.61 -2.32
CA GLU A 166 31.58 -22.36 -0.88
C GLU A 166 30.98 -20.99 -0.55
N VAL A 167 30.81 -20.11 -1.55
CA VAL A 167 30.32 -18.75 -1.35
C VAL A 167 28.81 -18.75 -1.32
N LYS A 168 28.25 -18.19 -0.23
CA LYS A 168 26.81 -17.93 -0.10
C LYS A 168 26.56 -16.44 0.10
N LYS A 169 25.61 -15.90 -0.68
CA LYS A 169 25.14 -14.53 -0.55
C LYS A 169 23.64 -14.54 -0.35
N LYS A 170 23.18 -13.72 0.58
CA LYS A 170 21.77 -13.64 0.92
C LYS A 170 21.29 -12.20 0.81
N GLU A 171 20.14 -12.04 0.15
CA GLU A 171 19.38 -10.80 0.12
C GLU A 171 17.92 -11.07 0.47
N SER A 172 17.22 -10.04 0.87
CA SER A 172 15.82 -10.13 1.24
C SER A 172 15.05 -8.94 0.68
N VAL A 173 13.84 -9.22 0.20
CA VAL A 173 12.92 -8.17 -0.26
C VAL A 173 11.53 -8.41 0.35
N ILE A 174 10.80 -7.33 0.60
CA ILE A 174 9.44 -7.41 1.12
C ILE A 174 8.47 -7.13 -0.03
N LEU A 175 7.56 -8.06 -0.26
CA LEU A 175 6.39 -7.86 -1.10
C LEU A 175 5.23 -7.42 -0.22
N SER A 176 4.65 -6.27 -0.52
CA SER A 176 3.44 -5.77 0.12
C SER A 176 2.27 -5.88 -0.85
N LEU A 177 1.10 -6.28 -0.35
CA LEU A 177 -0.13 -6.31 -1.15
C LEU A 177 -0.90 -5.01 -0.87
N SER A 178 -1.16 -4.24 -1.93
CA SER A 178 -2.07 -3.09 -1.85
C SER A 178 -3.51 -3.60 -1.95
N ARG A 179 -4.35 -3.20 -1.02
CA ARG A 179 -5.80 -3.41 -1.08
C ARG A 179 -6.51 -2.07 -1.18
N VAL A 180 -7.70 -2.04 -1.79
CA VAL A 180 -8.49 -0.82 -1.93
C VAL A 180 -8.71 -0.21 -0.54
N GLY A 181 -8.44 1.08 -0.39
CA GLY A 181 -8.57 1.79 0.89
C GLY A 181 -7.41 1.62 1.88
N ILE A 182 -6.54 0.62 1.70
CA ILE A 182 -5.41 0.35 2.61
C ILE A 182 -4.07 0.84 2.04
N SER A 183 -3.97 1.12 0.75
CA SER A 183 -2.70 1.35 0.05
C SER A 183 -1.76 2.37 0.71
N ALA A 184 -2.31 3.40 1.35
CA ALA A 184 -1.52 4.37 2.11
C ALA A 184 -1.28 3.95 3.57
N SER A 185 -2.08 3.04 4.12
CA SER A 185 -2.05 2.62 5.52
C SER A 185 -1.21 1.36 5.76
N VAL A 186 -1.00 0.56 4.73
CA VAL A 186 -0.23 -0.69 4.82
C VAL A 186 1.27 -0.44 4.98
N SER A 187 1.76 0.70 4.54
CA SER A 187 3.13 1.14 4.85
C SER A 187 3.29 1.57 6.31
N ASN A 188 2.18 1.81 7.02
CA ASN A 188 2.14 2.19 8.43
C ASN A 188 1.02 1.45 9.16
N ILE A 189 1.36 0.28 9.70
CA ILE A 189 0.42 -0.58 10.45
C ILE A 189 -0.16 0.12 11.68
N ASP A 190 0.60 1.00 12.33
CA ASP A 190 0.13 1.76 13.48
C ASP A 190 -1.02 2.69 13.10
N GLN A 191 -0.92 3.35 11.95
CA GLN A 191 -2.00 4.19 11.43
C GLN A 191 -3.23 3.36 11.06
N ALA A 192 -3.04 2.19 10.45
CA ALA A 192 -4.14 1.28 10.12
C ALA A 192 -4.87 0.81 11.39
N ILE A 193 -4.13 0.43 12.42
CA ILE A 193 -4.70 0.06 13.73
C ILE A 193 -5.44 1.25 14.37
N GLN A 194 -4.85 2.46 14.34
CA GLN A 194 -5.54 3.64 14.87
C GLN A 194 -6.85 3.93 14.16
N ASN A 195 -6.89 3.75 12.84
CA ASN A 195 -8.11 3.91 12.06
C ASN A 195 -9.22 2.94 12.49
N MET A 196 -8.88 1.77 13.05
CA MET A 196 -9.84 0.76 13.51
C MET A 196 -10.47 1.08 14.88
N ARG A 197 -10.09 2.18 15.53
CA ARG A 197 -10.59 2.53 16.88
C ARG A 197 -12.12 2.54 17.01
N TYR A 198 -12.85 2.75 15.91
CA TYR A 198 -14.31 2.82 15.92
C TYR A 198 -14.98 1.45 15.90
N ILE A 199 -14.29 0.39 15.54
CA ILE A 199 -14.84 -0.98 15.45
C ILE A 199 -14.22 -1.94 16.46
N LEU A 200 -13.06 -1.60 17.05
CA LEU A 200 -12.40 -2.43 18.04
C LEU A 200 -13.07 -2.31 19.41
N HIS A 201 -13.27 -3.44 20.10
CA HIS A 201 -13.57 -3.44 21.51
C HIS A 201 -12.33 -3.03 22.33
N ASP A 202 -12.53 -2.59 23.58
CA ASP A 202 -11.45 -2.10 24.44
C ASP A 202 -10.31 -3.11 24.62
N ASP A 203 -10.62 -4.40 24.70
CA ASP A 203 -9.62 -5.45 24.84
C ASP A 203 -8.85 -5.69 23.53
N GLU A 204 -9.55 -5.69 22.41
CA GLU A 204 -8.95 -5.79 21.08
C GLU A 204 -8.05 -4.56 20.81
N TRP A 205 -8.54 -3.37 21.16
CA TRP A 205 -7.77 -2.13 21.07
C TRP A 205 -6.48 -2.20 21.89
N LYS A 206 -6.58 -2.62 23.16
CA LYS A 206 -5.41 -2.76 24.04
C LYS A 206 -4.43 -3.79 23.48
N LYS A 207 -4.93 -4.92 23.00
CA LYS A 207 -4.10 -5.98 22.42
C LYS A 207 -3.35 -5.48 21.18
N LEU A 208 -4.02 -4.83 20.22
CA LEU A 208 -3.44 -4.31 18.99
C LEU A 208 -2.50 -3.13 19.23
N SER A 209 -2.92 -2.13 20.02
CA SER A 209 -2.16 -0.89 20.21
C SER A 209 -0.89 -1.06 21.07
N LYS A 210 -0.86 -2.05 21.98
CA LYS A 210 0.25 -2.28 22.91
C LYS A 210 1.18 -3.41 22.49
N SER A 211 0.86 -4.16 21.44
CA SER A 211 1.72 -5.24 20.95
C SER A 211 3.00 -4.69 20.33
N LYS A 212 4.03 -5.54 20.27
CA LYS A 212 5.28 -5.22 19.57
C LYS A 212 5.02 -5.10 18.07
N ASP A 213 5.80 -4.29 17.39
CA ASP A 213 5.63 -4.02 15.95
C ASP A 213 5.64 -5.30 15.09
N THR A 214 6.42 -6.31 15.51
CA THR A 214 6.45 -7.63 14.87
C THR A 214 5.15 -8.40 14.97
N ASP A 215 4.32 -8.11 15.98
CA ASP A 215 3.08 -8.84 16.27
C ASP A 215 1.84 -8.07 15.80
N LYS A 216 1.95 -6.75 15.64
CA LYS A 216 0.85 -5.86 15.23
C LYS A 216 0.25 -6.26 13.89
N GLU A 217 1.10 -6.52 12.89
CA GLU A 217 0.64 -6.92 11.56
C GLU A 217 -0.12 -8.25 11.62
N THR A 218 0.38 -9.17 12.39
CA THR A 218 -0.24 -10.48 12.59
C THR A 218 -1.62 -10.35 13.24
N LEU A 219 -1.71 -9.59 14.33
CA LEU A 219 -2.97 -9.37 15.05
C LEU A 219 -4.00 -8.59 14.22
N PHE A 220 -3.51 -7.64 13.41
CA PHE A 220 -4.33 -6.91 12.46
C PHE A 220 -4.94 -7.85 11.41
N LEU A 221 -4.14 -8.73 10.84
CA LEU A 221 -4.61 -9.71 9.86
C LEU A 221 -5.58 -10.71 10.49
N GLU A 222 -5.28 -11.26 11.69
CA GLU A 222 -6.18 -12.15 12.41
C GLU A 222 -7.55 -11.52 12.67
N TYR A 223 -7.56 -10.23 13.02
CA TYR A 223 -8.81 -9.50 13.23
C TYR A 223 -9.69 -9.49 11.98
N TRP A 224 -9.09 -9.16 10.82
CA TRP A 224 -9.82 -9.07 9.56
C TRP A 224 -10.14 -10.44 8.96
N GLU A 225 -9.22 -11.41 9.05
CA GLU A 225 -9.47 -12.79 8.64
C GLU A 225 -10.64 -13.44 9.41
N SER A 226 -10.78 -13.12 10.69
CA SER A 226 -11.91 -13.62 11.49
C SER A 226 -13.27 -13.03 11.11
N ARG A 227 -13.28 -11.97 10.31
CA ARG A 227 -14.48 -11.24 9.85
C ARG A 227 -14.65 -11.27 8.34
N ASP A 228 -13.86 -12.05 7.67
CA ASP A 228 -13.90 -12.24 6.22
C ASP A 228 -15.14 -13.08 5.86
N PRO A 229 -16.09 -12.55 5.07
CA PRO A 229 -17.27 -13.30 4.65
C PRO A 229 -16.94 -14.35 3.57
N THR A 230 -15.82 -14.20 2.88
CA THR A 230 -15.39 -15.05 1.75
C THR A 230 -13.92 -15.51 1.92
N PRO A 231 -13.59 -16.29 2.98
CA PRO A 231 -12.21 -16.62 3.32
C PRO A 231 -11.47 -17.43 2.24
N GLU A 232 -12.18 -17.96 1.27
CA GLU A 232 -11.65 -18.69 0.12
C GLU A 232 -11.11 -17.78 -0.99
N THR A 233 -11.48 -16.50 -0.96
CA THR A 233 -11.01 -15.49 -1.91
C THR A 233 -9.74 -14.78 -1.40
N SER A 234 -9.09 -14.03 -2.27
CA SER A 234 -7.96 -13.18 -1.89
C SER A 234 -8.37 -11.82 -1.33
N GLU A 235 -9.66 -11.51 -1.38
CA GLU A 235 -10.24 -10.22 -1.00
C GLU A 235 -10.99 -10.38 0.32
N ASN A 236 -10.96 -9.36 1.16
CA ASN A 236 -11.78 -9.28 2.37
C ASN A 236 -12.66 -8.05 2.23
N GLU A 237 -13.90 -8.26 1.78
CA GLU A 237 -14.83 -7.19 1.42
C GLU A 237 -15.15 -6.29 2.61
N VAL A 238 -15.20 -6.84 3.82
CA VAL A 238 -15.47 -6.07 5.05
C VAL A 238 -14.31 -5.14 5.36
N MET A 239 -13.08 -5.62 5.21
CA MET A 239 -11.89 -4.81 5.40
C MET A 239 -11.80 -3.72 4.32
N ASP A 240 -12.02 -4.07 3.07
CA ASP A 240 -11.91 -3.16 1.94
C ASP A 240 -12.97 -2.06 2.03
N GLU A 241 -14.21 -2.40 2.40
CA GLU A 241 -15.29 -1.42 2.63
C GLU A 241 -14.93 -0.48 3.79
N TYR A 242 -14.43 -1.01 4.90
CA TYR A 242 -14.04 -0.19 6.05
C TYR A 242 -12.98 0.85 5.70
N PHE A 243 -11.89 0.43 5.05
CA PHE A 243 -10.81 1.34 4.69
C PHE A 243 -11.17 2.27 3.52
N SER A 244 -12.09 1.86 2.66
CA SER A 244 -12.70 2.74 1.65
C SER A 244 -13.44 3.90 2.31
N ARG A 245 -14.21 3.61 3.37
CA ARG A 245 -14.89 4.66 4.16
C ARG A 245 -13.92 5.59 4.89
N ILE A 246 -12.80 5.06 5.40
CA ILE A 246 -11.72 5.88 5.97
C ILE A 246 -11.16 6.84 4.92
N SER A 247 -10.87 6.33 3.74
CA SER A 247 -10.34 7.12 2.62
C SER A 247 -11.33 8.20 2.19
N TYR A 248 -12.60 7.83 2.02
CA TYR A 248 -13.67 8.79 1.70
C TYR A 248 -13.77 9.88 2.76
N SER A 249 -13.78 9.50 4.04
CA SER A 249 -13.87 10.45 5.15
C SER A 249 -12.70 11.44 5.15
N ASN A 250 -11.48 10.97 4.89
CA ASN A 250 -10.31 11.83 4.79
C ASN A 250 -10.36 12.82 3.62
N ASN A 251 -11.01 12.45 2.54
CA ASN A 251 -11.12 13.31 1.37
C ASN A 251 -12.25 14.33 1.51
N ASN A 252 -13.36 13.98 2.19
CA ASN A 252 -14.59 14.78 2.16
C ASN A 252 -14.90 15.52 3.47
N PHE A 253 -14.43 15.06 4.63
CA PHE A 253 -14.81 15.64 5.93
C PHE A 253 -13.64 16.25 6.69
N LYS A 254 -12.51 16.49 6.03
CA LYS A 254 -11.34 17.10 6.67
C LYS A 254 -11.63 18.56 7.05
N SER A 255 -11.24 18.91 8.27
CA SER A 255 -11.15 20.29 8.74
C SER A 255 -9.69 20.57 9.16
N TYR A 256 -9.45 21.05 10.38
CA TYR A 256 -8.12 21.04 11.01
C TYR A 256 -7.71 19.65 11.49
N LEU A 257 -8.65 18.69 11.53
CA LEU A 257 -8.39 17.27 11.81
C LEU A 257 -8.43 16.43 10.51
N PRO A 258 -7.73 15.31 10.48
CA PRO A 258 -7.96 14.30 9.45
C PRO A 258 -9.43 13.88 9.44
N GLY A 259 -10.03 13.72 8.26
CA GLY A 259 -11.47 13.47 8.12
C GLY A 259 -11.98 12.28 8.91
N TRP A 260 -11.21 11.21 9.03
CA TRP A 260 -11.58 10.04 9.84
C TRP A 260 -11.72 10.35 11.34
N LYS A 261 -11.15 11.46 11.84
CA LYS A 261 -11.24 11.89 13.24
C LYS A 261 -12.38 12.86 13.50
N THR A 262 -13.03 13.37 12.48
CA THR A 262 -14.19 14.27 12.62
C THR A 262 -15.44 13.49 13.01
N ASP A 263 -16.43 14.16 13.54
CA ASP A 263 -17.71 13.54 13.91
C ASP A 263 -18.44 13.00 12.66
N MET A 264 -18.43 13.75 11.55
CA MET A 264 -18.98 13.28 10.28
C MET A 264 -18.24 12.04 9.78
N GLY A 265 -16.89 12.06 9.81
CA GLY A 265 -16.08 10.91 9.43
C GLY A 265 -16.35 9.69 10.30
N MET A 266 -16.49 9.85 11.60
CA MET A 266 -16.82 8.76 12.52
C MET A 266 -18.15 8.10 12.14
N ILE A 267 -19.21 8.89 11.96
CA ILE A 267 -20.55 8.37 11.60
C ILE A 267 -20.52 7.70 10.21
N TYR A 268 -19.84 8.29 9.24
CA TYR A 268 -19.71 7.72 7.91
C TYR A 268 -18.95 6.39 7.92
N ILE A 269 -17.87 6.29 8.69
CA ILE A 269 -17.09 5.05 8.81
C ILE A 269 -17.95 3.94 9.43
N LEU A 270 -18.72 4.26 10.46
CA LEU A 270 -19.55 3.29 11.16
C LEU A 270 -20.77 2.83 10.34
N PHE A 271 -21.45 3.75 9.67
CA PHE A 271 -22.76 3.45 9.06
C PHE A 271 -22.77 3.54 7.53
N GLY A 272 -21.69 4.05 6.91
CA GLY A 272 -21.63 4.30 5.48
C GLY A 272 -22.28 5.63 5.07
N PRO A 273 -22.60 5.80 3.78
CA PRO A 273 -23.32 6.98 3.31
C PRO A 273 -24.73 7.02 3.92
N PRO A 274 -25.25 8.24 4.27
CA PRO A 274 -26.62 8.37 4.71
C PRO A 274 -27.60 8.00 3.58
N ASP A 275 -28.78 7.48 3.96
CA ASP A 275 -29.87 7.20 3.01
C ASP A 275 -30.49 8.50 2.49
N ASP A 276 -30.51 9.55 3.34
CA ASP A 276 -30.99 10.88 2.98
C ASP A 276 -30.25 11.99 3.76
N LEU A 277 -30.14 13.16 3.15
CA LEU A 277 -29.38 14.30 3.66
C LEU A 277 -30.22 15.58 3.61
N GLU A 278 -30.52 16.14 4.78
CA GLU A 278 -31.13 17.46 4.90
C GLU A 278 -30.08 18.50 5.27
N ILE A 279 -30.05 19.62 4.55
CA ILE A 279 -29.12 20.72 4.79
C ILE A 279 -29.91 21.96 5.18
N TYR A 280 -29.55 22.54 6.32
CA TYR A 280 -30.13 23.77 6.83
C TYR A 280 -29.03 24.82 6.95
N ASN A 281 -29.21 25.93 6.26
CA ASN A 281 -28.28 27.04 6.27
C ASN A 281 -29.01 28.30 6.75
N ASP A 282 -28.60 28.87 7.88
CA ASP A 282 -29.08 30.18 8.30
C ASP A 282 -28.01 31.24 7.98
N PRO A 283 -28.21 32.04 6.92
CA PRO A 283 -27.22 33.03 6.50
C PRO A 283 -27.10 34.21 7.49
N ILE A 284 -28.07 34.40 8.39
CA ILE A 284 -28.06 35.50 9.37
C ILE A 284 -27.19 35.12 10.59
N SER A 285 -27.44 33.94 11.16
CA SER A 285 -26.66 33.43 12.30
C SER A 285 -25.34 32.81 11.91
N ARG A 286 -25.12 32.51 10.60
CA ARG A 286 -24.00 31.76 10.07
C ARG A 286 -23.86 30.33 10.66
N ILE A 287 -24.96 29.80 11.14
CA ILE A 287 -25.03 28.41 11.59
C ILE A 287 -25.42 27.53 10.40
N TYR A 288 -24.59 26.55 10.14
CA TYR A 288 -24.83 25.54 9.12
C TYR A 288 -25.09 24.21 9.79
N SER A 289 -26.13 23.51 9.38
CA SER A 289 -26.41 22.19 9.94
C SER A 289 -26.78 21.19 8.87
N GLN A 290 -26.50 19.94 9.14
CA GLN A 290 -26.84 18.80 8.30
C GLN A 290 -27.44 17.71 9.15
N ARG A 291 -28.55 17.11 8.66
CA ARG A 291 -29.13 15.91 9.24
C ARG A 291 -28.93 14.76 8.28
N TRP A 292 -28.30 13.68 8.79
CA TRP A 292 -28.07 12.46 8.07
C TRP A 292 -29.04 11.38 8.55
N HIS A 293 -29.85 10.83 7.64
CA HIS A 293 -30.83 9.78 7.93
C HIS A 293 -30.27 8.42 7.57
N TYR A 294 -30.50 7.44 8.47
CA TYR A 294 -30.16 6.03 8.29
C TYR A 294 -31.40 5.21 8.57
N TYR A 295 -32.22 4.98 7.53
CA TYR A 295 -33.55 4.36 7.65
C TYR A 295 -33.49 2.93 8.12
N ARG A 296 -32.46 2.16 7.68
CA ARG A 296 -32.29 0.76 8.06
C ARG A 296 -32.13 0.53 9.54
N ILE A 297 -31.51 1.47 10.26
CA ILE A 297 -31.30 1.42 11.71
C ILE A 297 -32.23 2.37 12.48
N ASN A 298 -33.13 3.03 11.76
CA ASN A 298 -34.09 4.01 12.30
C ASN A 298 -33.39 5.09 13.17
N LYS A 299 -32.32 5.68 12.64
CA LYS A 299 -31.56 6.73 13.31
C LYS A 299 -31.30 7.91 12.37
N TYR A 300 -31.08 9.07 12.99
CA TYR A 300 -30.54 10.23 12.33
C TYR A 300 -29.44 10.86 13.18
N TYR A 301 -28.55 11.61 12.55
CA TYR A 301 -27.46 12.33 13.18
C TYR A 301 -27.45 13.77 12.71
N ASP A 302 -27.49 14.71 13.67
CA ASP A 302 -27.44 16.13 13.40
C ASP A 302 -26.02 16.65 13.61
N PHE A 303 -25.49 17.32 12.60
CA PHE A 303 -24.20 17.97 12.62
C PHE A 303 -24.37 19.47 12.52
N ILE A 304 -23.65 20.23 13.35
CA ILE A 304 -23.70 21.68 13.38
C ILE A 304 -22.28 22.23 13.18
N ASP A 305 -22.16 23.18 12.25
CA ASP A 305 -21.00 24.03 12.08
C ASP A 305 -21.33 25.43 12.60
N GLU A 306 -20.90 25.69 13.84
CA GLU A 306 -21.22 26.96 14.53
C GLU A 306 -20.44 28.15 13.97
N ASN A 307 -19.34 27.90 13.27
CA ASN A 307 -18.41 28.94 12.85
C ASN A 307 -18.39 29.17 11.33
N GLY A 308 -19.04 28.31 10.55
CA GLY A 308 -19.03 28.37 9.09
C GLY A 308 -17.68 27.99 8.45
N PHE A 309 -16.81 27.28 9.17
CA PHE A 309 -15.50 26.85 8.68
C PHE A 309 -15.45 25.39 8.20
N GLY A 310 -16.62 24.72 8.16
CA GLY A 310 -16.71 23.32 7.76
C GLY A 310 -16.37 22.31 8.88
N ASP A 311 -16.25 22.77 10.14
CA ASP A 311 -16.02 21.91 11.30
C ASP A 311 -17.34 21.46 11.92
N TYR A 312 -18.01 20.55 11.23
CA TYR A 312 -19.29 19.99 11.65
C TYR A 312 -19.14 19.09 12.86
N ARG A 313 -19.85 19.40 13.95
CA ARG A 313 -19.88 18.64 15.18
C ARG A 313 -21.24 18.00 15.41
N LEU A 314 -21.26 16.79 15.98
CA LEU A 314 -22.50 16.15 16.40
C LEU A 314 -23.20 16.99 17.47
N SER A 315 -24.48 17.30 17.25
CA SER A 315 -25.32 18.05 18.21
C SER A 315 -25.57 17.23 19.48
N THR A 316 -25.57 15.90 19.37
CA THR A 316 -25.75 14.96 20.48
C THR A 316 -24.56 14.02 20.56
N PRO A 317 -23.95 13.80 21.74
CA PRO A 317 -22.82 12.88 21.86
C PRO A 317 -23.19 11.49 21.38
N PHE A 318 -22.32 10.89 20.55
CA PHE A 318 -22.47 9.51 20.11
C PHE A 318 -21.94 8.57 21.19
N PHE A 319 -22.84 7.82 21.80
CA PHE A 319 -22.46 6.75 22.71
C PHE A 319 -22.46 5.41 21.96
N ARG A 320 -21.31 4.80 21.87
CA ARG A 320 -21.15 3.47 21.28
C ARG A 320 -21.88 2.44 22.13
N GLY A 321 -22.98 1.90 21.62
CA GLY A 321 -23.66 0.76 22.24
C GLY A 321 -22.75 -0.49 22.20
N ARG A 322 -22.91 -1.40 23.17
CA ARG A 322 -22.07 -2.60 23.35
C ARG A 322 -22.30 -3.71 22.30
N SER A 323 -22.99 -3.45 21.21
CA SER A 323 -23.33 -4.48 20.22
C SER A 323 -22.92 -4.04 18.79
N TRP A 324 -21.94 -4.68 18.32
CA TRP A 324 -21.67 -4.93 16.91
C TRP A 324 -21.64 -6.43 16.69
#